data_d7801e9391bc5086173deccd3335e2d8
#
_entry.id   d7801e9391bc5086173deccd3335e2d8
#
_cell.length_a   1.000
_cell.length_b   1.000
_cell.length_c   1.000
_cell.angle_alpha   90.00
_cell.angle_beta   90.00
_cell.angle_gamma   90.00
#
_symmetry.space_group_name_H-M   'P 1'
#
loop_
_entity.id
_entity.type
_entity.pdbx_description
1 polymer ?
#
loop_
_entity_poly.entity_id
_entity_poly.type
_entity_poly.pdbx_seq_one_letter_code
_entity_poly.pdbx_strand_id
1 'polypeptide(L)'
;MRRVTIGTSLALFLLAGCASQGELDDGAVYDPIEPANRLVFAMNDAVDTMVLQPTAFVYKEVIPAPIREVVRNFLDWLSSPIYIANSALQGDLDGLEHNASRFVANSPMFGLVDNATGLGLERRPEDFGQTLAVWGVDDGPYIVLPLLGPSNLRDTTGLVADYFMDPINYIGGDDDARFRFQVARRVVGAVDFRAQNFEQIN
;
A
#
# COMPACT_ATOMS: atom_id res chain seq x y z
N MET A 1 4.26 -20.45 44.75
CA MET A 1 5.11 -20.26 43.56
C MET A 1 4.78 -21.34 42.54
N ARG A 2 3.91 -21.08 41.57
CA ARG A 2 3.60 -22.02 40.48
C ARG A 2 3.96 -21.30 39.19
N ARG A 3 5.08 -21.71 38.60
CA ARG A 3 5.47 -21.26 37.25
C ARG A 3 4.61 -22.03 36.24
N VAL A 4 3.78 -21.33 35.51
CA VAL A 4 3.01 -21.86 34.38
C VAL A 4 3.92 -21.81 33.15
N THR A 5 4.31 -22.98 32.69
CA THR A 5 5.02 -23.19 31.44
C THR A 5 4.00 -23.15 30.27
N ILE A 6 3.80 -21.99 29.67
CA ILE A 6 3.09 -21.83 28.41
C ILE A 6 4.18 -21.64 27.36
N GLY A 7 4.62 -22.72 26.77
CA GLY A 7 5.78 -22.61 25.85
C GLY A 7 5.91 -23.71 24.81
N THR A 8 4.94 -24.60 24.62
CA THR A 8 5.22 -25.77 23.75
C THR A 8 4.10 -26.11 22.74
N SER A 9 3.07 -25.30 22.59
CA SER A 9 1.95 -25.63 21.67
C SER A 9 1.91 -24.84 20.37
N LEU A 10 2.81 -23.89 20.16
CA LEU A 10 2.80 -23.06 18.92
C LEU A 10 3.72 -23.59 17.81
N ALA A 11 4.55 -24.59 18.12
CA ALA A 11 5.54 -25.12 17.16
C ALA A 11 5.05 -26.30 16.30
N LEU A 12 3.83 -26.82 16.52
CA LEU A 12 3.35 -28.01 15.81
C LEU A 12 2.41 -27.73 14.62
N PHE A 13 2.06 -26.47 14.35
CA PHE A 13 1.20 -26.13 13.19
C PHE A 13 1.96 -25.78 11.90
N LEU A 14 3.30 -25.78 11.92
CA LEU A 14 4.10 -25.40 10.74
C LEU A 14 4.57 -26.59 9.87
N LEU A 15 4.18 -27.83 10.16
CA LEU A 15 4.69 -29.01 9.46
C LEU A 15 3.64 -29.81 8.66
N ALA A 16 2.44 -29.32 8.44
CA ALA A 16 1.40 -30.01 7.69
C ALA A 16 1.21 -29.46 6.24
N GLY A 17 2.18 -28.79 5.68
CA GLY A 17 2.16 -28.29 4.30
C GLY A 17 3.12 -29.07 3.40
N CYS A 18 2.93 -30.38 3.22
CA CYS A 18 3.38 -31.04 2.01
C CYS A 18 2.49 -30.59 0.85
N ALA A 19 2.77 -29.37 0.32
CA ALA A 19 2.26 -28.99 -0.99
C ALA A 19 2.83 -29.96 -2.03
N SER A 20 1.97 -30.74 -2.66
CA SER A 20 2.29 -31.41 -3.91
C SER A 20 2.83 -30.33 -4.87
N GLN A 21 4.09 -30.43 -5.25
CA GLN A 21 4.63 -29.72 -6.41
C GLN A 21 3.94 -30.30 -7.65
N GLY A 22 2.72 -29.80 -7.91
CA GLY A 22 2.14 -29.92 -9.26
C GLY A 22 3.01 -29.07 -10.17
N GLU A 23 3.43 -29.62 -11.30
CA GLU A 23 4.00 -28.90 -12.43
C GLU A 23 3.13 -27.66 -12.66
N LEU A 24 3.69 -26.47 -12.39
CA LEU A 24 2.98 -25.22 -12.64
C LEU A 24 2.85 -25.09 -14.16
N ASP A 25 1.62 -25.01 -14.65
CA ASP A 25 1.31 -24.64 -16.02
C ASP A 25 1.94 -23.28 -16.33
N ASP A 26 2.55 -23.11 -17.52
CA ASP A 26 3.18 -21.85 -17.92
C ASP A 26 2.18 -20.69 -17.79
N GLY A 27 2.27 -19.90 -16.70
CA GLY A 27 1.36 -18.81 -16.37
C GLY A 27 0.55 -18.97 -15.07
N ALA A 28 0.64 -20.11 -14.39
CA ALA A 28 -0.01 -20.31 -13.10
C ALA A 28 0.70 -19.51 -12.00
N VAL A 29 -0.06 -18.76 -11.21
CA VAL A 29 0.45 -18.03 -10.05
C VAL A 29 0.81 -19.02 -8.95
N TYR A 30 2.02 -18.91 -8.39
CA TYR A 30 2.43 -19.72 -7.25
C TYR A 30 1.68 -19.30 -5.98
N ASP A 31 0.62 -20.03 -5.64
CA ASP A 31 -0.27 -19.80 -4.50
C ASP A 31 -0.32 -21.03 -3.56
N PRO A 32 0.67 -21.21 -2.69
CA PRO A 32 0.71 -22.35 -1.76
C PRO A 32 -0.33 -22.26 -0.62
N ILE A 33 -0.94 -21.09 -0.43
CA ILE A 33 -1.92 -20.81 0.64
C ILE A 33 -3.29 -20.43 0.05
N GLU A 34 -3.63 -20.92 -1.13
CA GLU A 34 -4.87 -20.62 -1.85
C GLU A 34 -6.13 -20.61 -0.99
N PRO A 35 -6.39 -21.61 -0.09
CA PRO A 35 -7.59 -21.58 0.74
C PRO A 35 -7.66 -20.37 1.68
N ALA A 36 -6.51 -19.94 2.23
CA ALA A 36 -6.43 -18.74 3.06
C ALA A 36 -6.63 -17.47 2.23
N ASN A 37 -6.00 -17.40 1.06
CA ASN A 37 -6.15 -16.28 0.13
C ASN A 37 -7.59 -16.10 -0.34
N ARG A 38 -8.30 -17.19 -0.63
CA ARG A 38 -9.73 -17.16 -0.98
C ARG A 38 -10.61 -16.64 0.15
N LEU A 39 -10.32 -17.04 1.41
CA LEU A 39 -11.05 -16.55 2.57
C LEU A 39 -10.84 -15.05 2.78
N VAL A 40 -9.59 -14.58 2.71
CA VAL A 40 -9.26 -13.15 2.85
C VAL A 40 -9.86 -12.34 1.70
N PHE A 41 -9.83 -12.87 0.48
CA PHE A 41 -10.45 -12.22 -0.68
C PHE A 41 -11.97 -12.04 -0.48
N ALA A 42 -12.67 -13.10 -0.04
CA ALA A 42 -14.10 -13.02 0.26
C ALA A 42 -14.42 -12.03 1.39
N MET A 43 -13.55 -11.93 2.38
CA MET A 43 -13.66 -10.92 3.44
C MET A 43 -13.47 -9.50 2.87
N ASN A 44 -12.47 -9.29 2.03
CA ASN A 44 -12.21 -8.00 1.39
C ASN A 44 -13.40 -7.57 0.51
N ASP A 45 -13.94 -8.49 -0.27
CA ASP A 45 -15.11 -8.28 -1.13
C ASP A 45 -16.35 -7.88 -0.29
N ALA A 46 -16.59 -8.57 0.83
CA ALA A 46 -17.66 -8.22 1.74
C ALA A 46 -17.47 -6.82 2.36
N VAL A 47 -16.25 -6.45 2.74
CA VAL A 47 -15.94 -5.11 3.26
C VAL A 47 -16.09 -4.06 2.16
N ASP A 48 -15.63 -4.32 0.94
CA ASP A 48 -15.85 -3.40 -0.19
C ASP A 48 -17.34 -3.16 -0.40
N THR A 49 -18.12 -4.22 -0.59
CA THR A 49 -19.56 -4.12 -0.89
C THR A 49 -20.36 -3.45 0.23
N MET A 50 -20.06 -3.78 1.49
CA MET A 50 -20.87 -3.29 2.63
C MET A 50 -20.45 -1.91 3.13
N VAL A 51 -19.18 -1.53 2.98
CA VAL A 51 -18.61 -0.33 3.60
C VAL A 51 -17.95 0.58 2.59
N LEU A 52 -16.97 0.08 1.82
CA LEU A 52 -16.13 0.94 1.01
C LEU A 52 -16.87 1.48 -0.21
N GLN A 53 -17.62 0.63 -0.92
CA GLN A 53 -18.42 1.00 -2.08
C GLN A 53 -19.48 2.07 -1.75
N PRO A 54 -20.37 1.91 -0.74
CA PRO A 54 -21.35 2.94 -0.41
C PRO A 54 -20.68 4.23 0.10
N THR A 55 -19.59 4.13 0.84
CA THR A 55 -18.83 5.30 1.31
C THR A 55 -18.20 6.05 0.13
N ALA A 56 -17.59 5.34 -0.82
CA ALA A 56 -17.00 5.91 -2.03
C ALA A 56 -18.07 6.55 -2.94
N PHE A 57 -19.27 5.96 -3.02
CA PHE A 57 -20.39 6.55 -3.74
C PHE A 57 -20.79 7.90 -3.11
N VAL A 58 -21.02 7.94 -1.80
CA VAL A 58 -21.36 9.20 -1.11
C VAL A 58 -20.25 10.23 -1.26
N TYR A 59 -18.99 9.82 -1.13
CA TYR A 59 -17.83 10.70 -1.32
C TYR A 59 -17.79 11.27 -2.74
N LYS A 60 -18.03 10.45 -3.78
CA LYS A 60 -18.07 10.87 -5.19
C LYS A 60 -19.18 11.87 -5.47
N GLU A 61 -20.39 11.65 -4.89
CA GLU A 61 -21.56 12.48 -5.14
C GLU A 61 -21.56 13.80 -4.33
N VAL A 62 -21.07 13.76 -3.08
CA VAL A 62 -21.12 14.91 -2.17
C VAL A 62 -19.91 15.83 -2.31
N ILE A 63 -18.71 15.25 -2.52
CA ILE A 63 -17.47 16.03 -2.59
C ILE A 63 -17.18 16.44 -4.04
N PRO A 64 -17.15 17.75 -4.36
CA PRO A 64 -16.85 18.22 -5.70
C PRO A 64 -15.47 17.73 -6.21
N ALA A 65 -15.38 17.45 -7.52
CA ALA A 65 -14.16 16.94 -8.13
C ALA A 65 -12.89 17.75 -7.79
N PRO A 66 -12.89 19.10 -7.77
CA PRO A 66 -11.70 19.86 -7.40
C PRO A 66 -11.23 19.60 -5.96
N ILE A 67 -12.16 19.38 -5.03
CA ILE A 67 -11.82 19.07 -3.62
C ILE A 67 -11.25 17.66 -3.50
N ARG A 68 -11.77 16.69 -4.25
CA ARG A 68 -11.22 15.33 -4.32
C ARG A 68 -9.81 15.34 -4.91
N GLU A 69 -9.55 16.21 -5.88
CA GLU A 69 -8.22 16.40 -6.43
C GLU A 69 -7.23 16.97 -5.40
N VAL A 70 -7.64 17.95 -4.61
CA VAL A 70 -6.83 18.46 -3.48
C VAL A 70 -6.48 17.36 -2.49
N VAL A 71 -7.42 16.47 -2.17
CA VAL A 71 -7.16 15.32 -1.27
C VAL A 71 -6.10 14.40 -1.89
N ARG A 72 -6.21 14.04 -3.16
CA ARG A 72 -5.22 13.21 -3.86
C ARG A 72 -3.84 13.82 -3.90
N ASN A 73 -3.77 15.10 -4.27
CA ASN A 73 -2.51 15.84 -4.34
C ASN A 73 -1.80 15.86 -2.99
N PHE A 74 -2.56 16.09 -1.91
CA PHE A 74 -2.04 16.08 -0.55
C PHE A 74 -1.52 14.69 -0.15
N LEU A 75 -2.27 13.62 -0.43
CA LEU A 75 -1.86 12.25 -0.12
C LEU A 75 -0.61 11.84 -0.91
N ASP A 76 -0.53 12.21 -2.18
CA ASP A 76 0.64 11.98 -3.04
C ASP A 76 1.87 12.74 -2.52
N TRP A 77 1.70 14.03 -2.19
CA TRP A 77 2.77 14.84 -1.61
C TRP A 77 3.30 14.26 -0.29
N LEU A 78 2.43 13.76 0.59
CA LEU A 78 2.82 13.08 1.82
C LEU A 78 3.60 11.78 1.56
N SER A 79 3.39 11.13 0.41
CA SER A 79 4.10 9.91 0.01
C SER A 79 5.43 10.21 -0.72
N SER A 80 5.63 11.44 -1.19
CA SER A 80 6.81 11.81 -1.99
C SER A 80 8.16 11.49 -1.32
N PRO A 81 8.36 11.65 0.01
CA PRO A 81 9.60 11.24 0.64
C PRO A 81 9.92 9.74 0.48
N ILE A 82 8.89 8.87 0.46
CA ILE A 82 9.04 7.44 0.22
C ILE A 82 9.46 7.20 -1.23
N TYR A 83 8.83 7.88 -2.19
CA TYR A 83 9.18 7.78 -3.62
C TYR A 83 10.63 8.21 -3.87
N ILE A 84 11.06 9.32 -3.27
CA ILE A 84 12.44 9.83 -3.35
C ILE A 84 13.42 8.82 -2.78
N ALA A 85 13.13 8.27 -1.60
CA ALA A 85 13.99 7.28 -0.95
C ALA A 85 14.12 5.99 -1.79
N ASN A 86 13.02 5.49 -2.35
CA ASN A 86 13.03 4.30 -3.18
C ASN A 86 13.75 4.54 -4.51
N SER A 87 13.54 5.67 -5.18
CA SER A 87 14.33 6.03 -6.39
C SER A 87 15.84 6.04 -6.09
N ALA A 88 16.25 6.59 -4.95
CA ALA A 88 17.65 6.58 -4.53
C ALA A 88 18.18 5.15 -4.26
N LEU A 89 17.39 4.31 -3.58
CA LEU A 89 17.77 2.91 -3.27
C LEU A 89 17.84 2.04 -4.53
N GLN A 90 17.05 2.36 -5.54
CA GLN A 90 17.09 1.71 -6.86
C GLN A 90 18.28 2.16 -7.70
N GLY A 91 18.96 3.25 -7.33
CA GLY A 91 20.01 3.88 -8.14
C GLY A 91 19.46 4.62 -9.36
N ASP A 92 18.15 4.87 -9.41
CA ASP A 92 17.49 5.62 -10.47
C ASP A 92 17.63 7.13 -10.23
N LEU A 93 18.70 7.71 -10.77
CA LEU A 93 18.99 9.14 -10.60
C LEU A 93 17.96 10.02 -11.28
N ASP A 94 17.42 9.60 -12.42
CA ASP A 94 16.38 10.35 -13.15
C ASP A 94 15.07 10.36 -12.35
N GLY A 95 14.67 9.21 -11.79
CA GLY A 95 13.52 9.10 -10.89
C GLY A 95 13.70 9.88 -9.60
N LEU A 96 14.90 9.86 -9.02
CA LEU A 96 15.25 10.64 -7.84
C LEU A 96 15.09 12.16 -8.09
N GLU A 97 15.69 12.67 -9.17
CA GLU A 97 15.57 14.08 -9.57
C GLU A 97 14.10 14.44 -9.84
N HIS A 98 13.39 13.60 -10.57
CA HIS A 98 12.00 13.80 -10.91
C HIS A 98 11.11 13.87 -9.64
N ASN A 99 11.17 12.89 -8.76
CA ASN A 99 10.36 12.83 -7.53
C ASN A 99 10.73 13.95 -6.54
N ALA A 100 12.02 14.29 -6.42
CA ALA A 100 12.47 15.41 -5.60
C ALA A 100 11.95 16.76 -6.16
N SER A 101 12.00 16.95 -7.47
CA SER A 101 11.49 18.15 -8.14
C SER A 101 9.98 18.30 -7.95
N ARG A 102 9.20 17.21 -8.06
CA ARG A 102 7.76 17.19 -7.77
C ARG A 102 7.48 17.60 -6.32
N PHE A 103 8.19 16.99 -5.38
CA PHE A 103 8.05 17.31 -3.96
C PHE A 103 8.27 18.80 -3.70
N VAL A 104 9.36 19.36 -4.23
CA VAL A 104 9.67 20.79 -4.08
C VAL A 104 8.64 21.69 -4.75
N ALA A 105 8.21 21.38 -5.98
CA ALA A 105 7.24 22.17 -6.72
C ALA A 105 5.86 22.23 -6.04
N ASN A 106 5.47 21.16 -5.34
CA ASN A 106 4.19 21.05 -4.65
C ASN A 106 4.24 21.51 -3.16
N SER A 107 5.44 21.67 -2.58
CA SER A 107 5.63 22.05 -1.17
C SER A 107 5.11 23.43 -0.77
N PRO A 108 5.16 24.49 -1.62
CA PRO A 108 4.67 25.81 -1.23
C PRO A 108 3.21 25.84 -0.78
N MET A 109 2.39 24.90 -1.28
CA MET A 109 0.98 24.75 -0.93
C MET A 109 0.72 23.44 -0.13
N PHE A 110 1.75 22.88 0.51
CA PHE A 110 1.66 21.62 1.27
C PHE A 110 1.03 20.47 0.46
N GLY A 111 1.30 20.41 -0.83
CA GLY A 111 0.74 19.40 -1.71
C GLY A 111 -0.74 19.56 -2.07
N LEU A 112 -1.42 20.62 -1.65
CA LEU A 112 -2.84 20.83 -1.98
C LEU A 112 -3.05 21.15 -3.46
N VAL A 113 -2.03 21.70 -4.12
CA VAL A 113 -2.04 22.02 -5.56
C VAL A 113 -0.90 21.24 -6.23
N ASP A 114 -1.20 20.57 -7.34
CA ASP A 114 -0.20 19.86 -8.16
C ASP A 114 0.44 20.80 -9.19
N ASN A 115 1.37 21.64 -8.71
CA ASN A 115 2.14 22.53 -9.56
C ASN A 115 3.11 21.75 -10.47
N ALA A 116 3.58 20.58 -10.01
CA ALA A 116 4.56 19.76 -10.70
C ALA A 116 4.03 19.23 -12.04
N THR A 117 2.78 18.76 -12.08
CA THR A 117 2.15 18.32 -13.34
C THR A 117 2.02 19.47 -14.34
N GLY A 118 1.76 20.70 -13.87
CA GLY A 118 1.79 21.90 -14.73
C GLY A 118 3.16 22.22 -15.31
N LEU A 119 4.24 21.73 -14.72
CA LEU A 119 5.63 21.81 -15.21
C LEU A 119 6.05 20.60 -16.07
N GLY A 120 5.14 19.68 -16.38
CA GLY A 120 5.41 18.46 -17.14
C GLY A 120 6.01 17.31 -16.33
N LEU A 121 6.00 17.42 -15.00
CA LEU A 121 6.46 16.36 -14.11
C LEU A 121 5.26 15.50 -13.68
N GLU A 122 4.99 14.42 -14.39
CA GLU A 122 3.90 13.50 -14.08
C GLU A 122 4.17 12.71 -12.77
N ARG A 123 3.12 12.12 -12.18
CA ARG A 123 3.27 11.29 -10.98
C ARG A 123 4.04 10.02 -11.30
N ARG A 124 5.05 9.75 -10.48
CA ARG A 124 5.89 8.56 -10.57
C ARG A 124 6.06 7.94 -9.18
N PRO A 125 5.03 7.20 -8.71
CA PRO A 125 5.09 6.55 -7.41
C PRO A 125 6.12 5.41 -7.43
N GLU A 126 6.89 5.33 -6.36
CA GLU A 126 7.88 4.28 -6.13
C GLU A 126 7.68 3.68 -4.73
N ASP A 127 7.93 2.39 -4.59
CA ASP A 127 7.81 1.67 -3.33
C ASP A 127 8.98 0.70 -3.12
N PHE A 128 9.09 0.16 -1.91
CA PHE A 128 10.18 -0.73 -1.58
C PHE A 128 10.02 -2.13 -2.20
N GLY A 129 8.80 -2.54 -2.57
CA GLY A 129 8.57 -3.76 -3.35
C GLY A 129 9.21 -3.67 -4.73
N GLN A 130 9.06 -2.51 -5.41
CA GLN A 130 9.75 -2.20 -6.67
C GLN A 130 11.27 -2.15 -6.46
N THR A 131 11.73 -1.56 -5.37
CA THR A 131 13.17 -1.53 -5.03
C THR A 131 13.74 -2.93 -4.88
N LEU A 132 13.04 -3.82 -4.17
CA LEU A 132 13.44 -5.23 -4.06
C LEU A 132 13.47 -5.94 -5.43
N ALA A 133 12.50 -5.63 -6.32
CA ALA A 133 12.47 -6.17 -7.67
C ALA A 133 13.72 -5.72 -8.49
N VAL A 134 14.09 -4.43 -8.41
CA VAL A 134 15.31 -3.90 -9.05
C VAL A 134 16.57 -4.59 -8.50
N TRP A 135 16.56 -4.94 -7.21
CA TRP A 135 17.67 -5.70 -6.59
C TRP A 135 17.65 -7.20 -6.93
N GLY A 136 16.69 -7.67 -7.73
CA GLY A 136 16.59 -9.06 -8.20
C GLY A 136 15.91 -10.01 -7.23
N VAL A 137 15.13 -9.50 -6.29
CA VAL A 137 14.30 -10.33 -5.40
C VAL A 137 13.03 -10.77 -6.14
N ASP A 138 12.82 -12.08 -6.23
CA ASP A 138 11.61 -12.65 -6.84
C ASP A 138 10.35 -12.31 -6.07
N ASP A 139 9.20 -12.33 -6.75
CA ASP A 139 7.87 -12.03 -6.18
C ASP A 139 7.53 -12.92 -4.98
N GLY A 140 7.99 -14.18 -5.00
CA GLY A 140 7.63 -15.20 -4.02
C GLY A 140 6.16 -15.62 -4.13
N PRO A 141 5.60 -16.28 -3.09
CA PRO A 141 4.23 -16.74 -3.09
C PRO A 141 3.22 -15.60 -3.16
N TYR A 142 2.09 -15.87 -3.83
CA TYR A 142 0.93 -15.00 -3.87
C TYR A 142 0.26 -14.92 -2.49
N ILE A 143 -0.09 -13.73 -2.05
CA ILE A 143 -0.71 -13.45 -0.76
C ILE A 143 -1.85 -12.45 -0.97
N VAL A 144 -3.02 -12.69 -0.40
CA VAL A 144 -4.08 -11.70 -0.31
C VAL A 144 -4.05 -11.06 1.08
N LEU A 145 -3.79 -9.76 1.12
CA LEU A 145 -3.72 -9.01 2.36
C LEU A 145 -5.11 -8.53 2.80
N PRO A 146 -5.46 -8.64 4.10
CA PRO A 146 -6.68 -8.06 4.63
C PRO A 146 -6.77 -6.57 4.33
N LEU A 147 -7.86 -6.13 3.73
CA LEU A 147 -8.19 -4.75 3.35
C LEU A 147 -7.29 -4.11 2.28
N LEU A 148 -6.14 -4.71 1.97
CA LEU A 148 -5.19 -4.20 0.97
C LEU A 148 -5.30 -4.94 -0.37
N GLY A 149 -5.85 -6.16 -0.36
CA GLY A 149 -6.09 -6.93 -1.57
C GLY A 149 -4.91 -7.80 -2.01
N PRO A 150 -4.87 -8.16 -3.32
CA PRO A 150 -3.84 -9.02 -3.89
C PRO A 150 -2.43 -8.44 -3.76
N SER A 151 -1.47 -9.28 -3.40
CA SER A 151 -0.06 -8.95 -3.21
C SER A 151 0.81 -10.22 -3.41
N ASN A 152 2.09 -10.11 -3.17
CA ASN A 152 3.05 -11.20 -3.07
C ASN A 152 3.96 -10.98 -1.86
N LEU A 153 4.85 -11.93 -1.57
CA LEU A 153 5.73 -11.83 -0.41
C LEU A 153 6.70 -10.65 -0.50
N ARG A 154 7.26 -10.37 -1.69
CA ARG A 154 8.16 -9.24 -1.93
C ARG A 154 7.45 -7.90 -1.66
N ASP A 155 6.30 -7.69 -2.29
CA ASP A 155 5.56 -6.43 -2.20
C ASP A 155 4.97 -6.24 -0.79
N THR A 156 4.53 -7.33 -0.12
CA THR A 156 4.13 -7.30 1.29
C THR A 156 5.29 -6.86 2.20
N THR A 157 6.50 -7.36 1.94
CA THR A 157 7.72 -6.93 2.66
C THR A 157 8.02 -5.46 2.37
N GLY A 158 7.83 -5.05 1.11
CA GLY A 158 7.95 -3.66 0.68
C GLY A 158 7.03 -2.71 1.46
N LEU A 159 5.76 -3.06 1.62
CA LEU A 159 4.79 -2.27 2.40
C LEU A 159 5.25 -2.06 3.87
N VAL A 160 5.85 -3.08 4.47
CA VAL A 160 6.39 -2.97 5.84
C VAL A 160 7.60 -2.04 5.88
N ALA A 161 8.51 -2.15 4.91
CA ALA A 161 9.68 -1.27 4.81
C ALA A 161 9.27 0.19 4.56
N ASP A 162 8.34 0.44 3.64
CA ASP A 162 7.81 1.78 3.37
C ASP A 162 7.16 2.41 4.60
N TYR A 163 6.47 1.61 5.43
CA TYR A 163 5.95 2.10 6.71
C TYR A 163 7.07 2.63 7.61
N PHE A 164 8.19 1.90 7.72
CA PHE A 164 9.34 2.35 8.52
C PHE A 164 10.11 3.50 7.87
N MET A 165 10.07 3.64 6.56
CA MET A 165 10.69 4.78 5.86
C MET A 165 9.84 6.04 5.85
N ASP A 166 8.54 5.96 6.20
CA ASP A 166 7.64 7.11 6.20
C ASP A 166 8.02 8.11 7.32
N PRO A 167 8.48 9.33 6.97
CA PRO A 167 8.87 10.33 7.95
C PRO A 167 7.76 10.71 8.94
N ILE A 168 6.50 10.55 8.55
CA ILE A 168 5.33 10.86 9.38
C ILE A 168 5.33 10.02 10.65
N ASN A 169 5.89 8.82 10.62
CA ASN A 169 5.99 7.96 11.80
C ASN A 169 6.94 8.51 12.88
N TYR A 170 7.74 9.52 12.54
CA TYR A 170 8.77 10.08 13.40
C TYR A 170 8.55 11.57 13.76
N ILE A 171 7.61 12.24 13.07
CA ILE A 171 7.36 13.68 13.20
C ILE A 171 6.13 13.93 14.06
N GLY A 172 6.26 14.73 15.10
CA GLY A 172 5.17 15.31 15.91
C GLY A 172 4.31 14.29 16.68
N GLY A 173 3.56 14.78 17.68
CA GLY A 173 2.55 14.01 18.39
C GLY A 173 3.05 12.84 19.24
N ASP A 174 2.11 12.19 19.92
CA ASP A 174 2.31 10.89 20.56
C ASP A 174 2.07 9.73 19.56
N ASP A 175 2.38 8.51 19.98
CA ASP A 175 2.23 7.32 19.13
C ASP A 175 0.78 7.09 18.69
N ASP A 176 -0.19 7.40 19.54
CA ASP A 176 -1.62 7.28 19.23
C ASP A 176 -2.05 8.28 18.14
N ALA A 177 -1.55 9.51 18.20
CA ALA A 177 -1.86 10.53 17.19
C ALA A 177 -1.28 10.16 15.82
N ARG A 178 -0.01 9.68 15.80
CA ARG A 178 0.63 9.18 14.57
C ARG A 178 -0.13 7.98 13.98
N PHE A 179 -0.48 7.02 14.80
CA PHE A 179 -1.25 5.85 14.37
C PHE A 179 -2.61 6.26 13.77
N ARG A 180 -3.39 7.11 14.48
CA ARG A 180 -4.67 7.62 13.97
C ARG A 180 -4.52 8.37 12.65
N PHE A 181 -3.48 9.17 12.50
CA PHE A 181 -3.20 9.88 11.25
C PHE A 181 -2.90 8.91 10.09
N GLN A 182 -2.06 7.90 10.33
CA GLN A 182 -1.73 6.88 9.33
C GLN A 182 -2.97 6.08 8.91
N VAL A 183 -3.81 5.69 9.87
CA VAL A 183 -5.08 5.00 9.58
C VAL A 183 -5.99 5.91 8.76
N ALA A 184 -6.19 7.17 9.19
CA ALA A 184 -7.02 8.12 8.46
C ALA A 184 -6.53 8.35 7.03
N ARG A 185 -5.21 8.54 6.84
CA ARG A 185 -4.58 8.67 5.51
C ARG A 185 -4.88 7.48 4.61
N ARG A 186 -4.73 6.25 5.11
CA ARG A 186 -5.01 5.02 4.36
C ARG A 186 -6.50 4.87 4.03
N VAL A 187 -7.38 5.14 4.99
CA VAL A 187 -8.84 5.07 4.79
C VAL A 187 -9.29 6.10 3.75
N VAL A 188 -8.86 7.35 3.87
CA VAL A 188 -9.19 8.40 2.89
C VAL A 188 -8.66 8.05 1.52
N GLY A 189 -7.42 7.54 1.43
CA GLY A 189 -6.83 7.09 0.17
C GLY A 189 -7.61 5.94 -0.48
N ALA A 190 -8.05 4.95 0.31
CA ALA A 190 -8.85 3.83 -0.17
C ALA A 190 -10.23 4.29 -0.69
N VAL A 191 -10.91 5.20 0.04
CA VAL A 191 -12.20 5.77 -0.38
C VAL A 191 -12.05 6.57 -1.67
N ASP A 192 -11.03 7.43 -1.76
CA ASP A 192 -10.78 8.23 -2.98
C ASP A 192 -10.42 7.34 -4.17
N PHE A 193 -9.56 6.33 -3.98
CA PHE A 193 -9.22 5.35 -5.04
C PHE A 193 -10.45 4.60 -5.52
N ARG A 194 -11.29 4.09 -4.60
CA ARG A 194 -12.53 3.38 -4.93
C ARG A 194 -13.51 4.30 -5.68
N ALA A 195 -13.61 5.56 -5.27
CA ALA A 195 -14.46 6.55 -5.92
C ALA A 195 -14.00 6.90 -7.35
N GLN A 196 -12.69 6.94 -7.60
CA GLN A 196 -12.14 7.14 -8.94
C GLN A 196 -12.42 5.97 -9.88
N ASN A 197 -12.34 4.75 -9.36
CA ASN A 197 -12.49 3.52 -10.13
C ASN A 197 -13.92 2.94 -10.00
N PHE A 198 -14.89 3.75 -9.60
CA PHE A 198 -16.24 3.30 -9.26
C PHE A 198 -16.92 2.54 -10.40
N GLU A 199 -16.80 3.02 -11.63
CA GLU A 199 -17.41 2.41 -12.82
C GLU A 199 -16.64 1.17 -13.33
N GLN A 200 -15.38 1.01 -12.95
CA GLN A 200 -14.52 -0.10 -13.43
C GLN A 200 -14.59 -1.31 -12.50
N ILE A 201 -14.90 -1.09 -11.22
CA ILE A 201 -14.91 -2.15 -10.19
C ILE A 201 -16.33 -2.69 -9.95
N ASN A 202 -17.38 -1.99 -10.38
CA ASN A 202 -18.77 -2.44 -10.35
C ASN A 202 -19.15 -2.99 -11.72
#